data_91ec5954bacb79b269b7377a39c674ce
#
_entry.id   91ec5954bacb79b269b7377a39c674ce
#
_cell.length_a   1.000
_cell.length_b   1.000
_cell.length_c   1.000
_cell.angle_alpha   90.00
_cell.angle_beta   90.00
_cell.angle_gamma   90.00
#
_symmetry.space_group_name_H-M   'P 1'
#
loop_
_entity.id
_entity.type
_entity.pdbx_description
1 polymer ?
#
loop_
_entity_poly.entity_id
_entity_poly.type
_entity_poly.pdbx_seq_one_letter_code
_entity_poly.pdbx_strand_id
1 'polypeptide(L)'
;MSKNAFQDHLAVIDLETLAVGSDAPILSLGLTVSRYDDTSQTFDTLVQNGLYLKFDLKEQLDRGRKASTRVVKWWYEQSVEARKVLIPNPADISLYGVGDQIQEFFKSKGIDIKKVDWYDRNCFDLSKLQYLFEEDLNQDVIWNYHNTFDVATAFRFLGFDRYAGVRVSDFPGAIYHNALHDAAVDHMRIFKALHSE
;
A
#
# COMPACT_ATOMS: atom_id res chain seq x y z
N MET A 1 -6.21 13.80 -24.23
CA MET A 1 -6.65 12.49 -23.68
C MET A 1 -8.13 12.54 -23.41
N SER A 2 -8.92 11.51 -23.73
CA SER A 2 -10.37 11.52 -23.46
C SER A 2 -10.57 11.53 -21.94
N LYS A 3 -11.50 12.38 -21.45
CA LYS A 3 -11.82 12.58 -20.03
C LYS A 3 -12.32 11.35 -19.25
N ASN A 4 -12.30 10.15 -19.83
CA ASN A 4 -12.90 8.93 -19.28
C ASN A 4 -11.89 7.78 -19.03
N ALA A 5 -10.59 8.05 -18.99
CA ALA A 5 -9.60 6.99 -18.83
C ALA A 5 -9.31 6.64 -17.35
N PHE A 6 -9.53 7.57 -16.41
CA PHE A 6 -9.26 7.40 -14.99
C PHE A 6 -10.50 7.69 -14.15
N GLN A 7 -10.56 7.12 -12.95
CA GLN A 7 -11.52 7.52 -11.92
C GLN A 7 -11.14 8.93 -11.40
N ASP A 8 -11.99 9.52 -10.54
CA ASP A 8 -11.67 10.83 -9.94
C ASP A 8 -10.56 10.75 -8.89
N HIS A 9 -10.42 9.57 -8.26
CA HIS A 9 -9.48 9.33 -7.18
C HIS A 9 -8.50 8.20 -7.52
N LEU A 10 -7.29 8.35 -7.01
CA LEU A 10 -6.29 7.27 -6.95
C LEU A 10 -6.01 6.91 -5.50
N ALA A 11 -5.76 5.65 -5.25
CA ALA A 11 -5.27 5.12 -4.00
C ALA A 11 -3.98 4.36 -4.24
N VAL A 12 -3.00 4.53 -3.36
CA VAL A 12 -1.74 3.78 -3.40
C VAL A 12 -1.63 2.97 -2.13
N ILE A 13 -1.38 1.68 -2.29
CA ILE A 13 -1.24 0.74 -1.18
C ILE A 13 0.15 0.14 -1.18
N ASP A 14 0.67 -0.09 0.03
CA ASP A 14 1.91 -0.82 0.27
C ASP A 14 1.75 -1.73 1.48
N LEU A 15 2.36 -2.91 1.45
CA LEU A 15 2.35 -3.89 2.51
C LEU A 15 3.77 -4.27 2.92
N GLU A 16 4.01 -4.30 4.23
CA GLU A 16 5.20 -4.95 4.75
C GLU A 16 4.89 -6.39 5.15
N THR A 17 5.75 -7.33 4.73
CA THR A 17 5.46 -8.77 4.85
C THR A 17 6.65 -9.58 5.31
N LEU A 18 6.42 -10.81 5.78
CA LEU A 18 7.47 -11.78 6.14
C LEU A 18 7.74 -12.86 5.09
N ALA A 19 7.11 -12.77 3.92
CA ALA A 19 7.38 -13.64 2.78
C ALA A 19 7.00 -12.95 1.46
N VAL A 20 7.31 -13.57 0.32
CA VAL A 20 6.97 -13.03 -1.00
C VAL A 20 5.71 -13.69 -1.60
N GLY A 21 5.28 -14.84 -1.11
CA GLY A 21 4.09 -15.55 -1.58
C GLY A 21 2.79 -14.80 -1.27
N SER A 22 1.70 -15.19 -1.90
CA SER A 22 0.38 -14.58 -1.67
C SER A 22 -0.14 -14.85 -0.26
N ASP A 23 0.23 -15.98 0.35
CA ASP A 23 -0.07 -16.40 1.72
C ASP A 23 0.90 -15.82 2.77
N ALA A 24 1.72 -14.83 2.40
CA ALA A 24 2.69 -14.22 3.31
C ALA A 24 2.03 -13.61 4.54
N PRO A 25 2.64 -13.74 5.74
CA PRO A 25 2.23 -12.92 6.88
C PRO A 25 2.45 -11.44 6.58
N ILE A 26 1.40 -10.63 6.79
CA ILE A 26 1.41 -9.19 6.57
C ILE A 26 1.67 -8.51 7.91
N LEU A 27 2.71 -7.68 7.97
CA LEU A 27 3.09 -6.95 9.18
C LEU A 27 2.31 -5.64 9.31
N SER A 28 2.22 -4.89 8.23
CA SER A 28 1.50 -3.61 8.19
C SER A 28 0.99 -3.29 6.79
N LEU A 29 0.03 -2.36 6.75
CA LEU A 29 -0.55 -1.79 5.55
C LEU A 29 -0.46 -0.27 5.64
N GLY A 30 -0.03 0.35 4.56
CA GLY A 30 -0.11 1.77 4.30
C GLY A 30 -1.02 2.04 3.11
N LEU A 31 -1.90 3.02 3.24
CA LEU A 31 -2.83 3.39 2.19
C LEU A 31 -2.98 4.91 2.13
N THR A 32 -2.75 5.47 0.97
CA THR A 32 -2.98 6.89 0.68
C THR A 32 -4.04 7.05 -0.39
N VAL A 33 -4.80 8.13 -0.34
CA VAL A 33 -5.82 8.44 -1.36
C VAL A 33 -5.89 9.93 -1.61
N SER A 34 -6.03 10.33 -2.87
CA SER A 34 -6.30 11.70 -3.27
C SER A 34 -7.04 11.76 -4.60
N ARG A 35 -7.43 12.95 -5.02
CA ARG A 35 -7.87 13.20 -6.40
C ARG A 35 -6.67 13.33 -7.32
N TYR A 36 -6.82 12.94 -8.57
CA TYR A 36 -5.78 13.13 -9.60
C TYR A 36 -5.44 14.59 -9.88
N ASP A 37 -6.40 15.48 -9.73
CA ASP A 37 -6.25 16.92 -10.00
C ASP A 37 -5.82 17.75 -8.78
N ASP A 38 -5.62 17.09 -7.62
CA ASP A 38 -5.18 17.76 -6.39
C ASP A 38 -3.65 17.89 -6.33
N THR A 39 -3.13 18.88 -7.04
CA THR A 39 -1.69 19.17 -7.08
C THR A 39 -1.13 19.78 -5.78
N SER A 40 -1.96 20.02 -4.77
CA SER A 40 -1.53 20.51 -3.45
C SER A 40 -1.00 19.42 -2.53
N GLN A 41 -1.12 18.15 -2.91
CA GLN A 41 -0.66 17.03 -2.12
C GLN A 41 0.86 17.07 -1.92
N THR A 42 1.27 16.80 -0.68
CA THR A 42 2.66 16.62 -0.27
C THR A 42 2.83 15.28 0.40
N PHE A 43 4.07 14.81 0.55
CA PHE A 43 4.36 13.61 1.32
C PHE A 43 3.74 13.69 2.73
N ASP A 44 3.93 14.81 3.43
CA ASP A 44 3.43 15.00 4.80
C ASP A 44 1.90 14.95 4.86
N THR A 45 1.19 15.59 3.92
CA THR A 45 -0.28 15.55 3.88
C THR A 45 -0.81 14.16 3.55
N LEU A 46 -0.13 13.41 2.68
CA LEU A 46 -0.49 12.02 2.36
C LEU A 46 -0.30 11.10 3.57
N VAL A 47 0.81 11.24 4.31
CA VAL A 47 1.06 10.48 5.54
C VAL A 47 0.07 10.86 6.63
N GLN A 48 -0.18 12.17 6.85
CA GLN A 48 -1.11 12.64 7.88
C GLN A 48 -2.55 12.18 7.65
N ASN A 49 -2.99 12.13 6.39
CA ASN A 49 -4.35 11.77 6.00
C ASN A 49 -4.49 10.32 5.50
N GLY A 50 -3.42 9.57 5.49
CA GLY A 50 -3.39 8.16 5.09
C GLY A 50 -3.86 7.22 6.19
N LEU A 51 -3.99 5.94 5.84
CA LEU A 51 -4.30 4.87 6.76
C LEU A 51 -3.03 4.03 6.99
N TYR A 52 -2.66 3.86 8.25
CA TYR A 52 -1.63 2.90 8.66
C TYR A 52 -2.25 1.87 9.59
N LEU A 53 -2.12 0.60 9.25
CA LEU A 53 -2.56 -0.53 10.07
C LEU A 53 -1.37 -1.43 10.36
N LYS A 54 -1.26 -1.89 11.60
CA LYS A 54 -0.31 -2.91 12.00
C LYS A 54 -1.05 -4.13 12.52
N PHE A 55 -0.61 -5.33 12.12
CA PHE A 55 -1.37 -6.55 12.31
C PHE A 55 -0.76 -7.49 13.34
N ASP A 56 -1.62 -8.24 14.04
CA ASP A 56 -1.21 -9.33 14.93
C ASP A 56 -0.57 -10.44 14.11
N LEU A 57 0.75 -10.54 14.20
CA LEU A 57 1.52 -11.56 13.52
C LEU A 57 1.25 -12.96 14.09
N LYS A 58 1.03 -13.06 15.42
CA LYS A 58 0.79 -14.35 16.07
C LYS A 58 -0.48 -14.99 15.55
N GLU A 59 -1.57 -14.23 15.43
CA GLU A 59 -2.83 -14.73 14.87
C GLU A 59 -2.63 -15.31 13.47
N GLN A 60 -1.88 -14.65 12.61
CA GLN A 60 -1.62 -15.08 11.23
C GLN A 60 -0.81 -16.39 11.18
N LEU A 61 0.21 -16.51 12.02
CA LEU A 61 1.03 -17.73 12.11
C LEU A 61 0.21 -18.90 12.68
N ASP A 62 -0.62 -18.68 13.69
CA ASP A 62 -1.52 -19.68 14.26
C ASP A 62 -2.55 -20.20 13.24
N ARG A 63 -2.95 -19.36 12.26
CA ARG A 63 -3.81 -19.73 11.13
C ARG A 63 -3.06 -20.35 9.95
N GLY A 64 -1.74 -20.55 10.06
CA GLY A 64 -0.94 -21.31 9.11
C GLY A 64 -0.20 -20.49 8.06
N ARG A 65 -0.26 -19.16 8.08
CA ARG A 65 0.59 -18.30 7.23
C ARG A 65 2.06 -18.51 7.56
N LYS A 66 2.95 -18.49 6.57
CA LYS A 66 4.33 -18.93 6.74
C LYS A 66 5.32 -17.80 6.43
N ALA A 67 6.13 -17.43 7.43
CA ALA A 67 7.25 -16.54 7.24
C ALA A 67 8.40 -17.21 6.48
N SER A 68 9.07 -16.45 5.62
CA SER A 68 10.29 -16.89 4.93
C SER A 68 11.53 -16.56 5.77
N THR A 69 12.35 -17.55 6.09
CA THR A 69 13.62 -17.33 6.78
C THR A 69 14.51 -16.29 6.07
N ARG A 70 14.48 -16.26 4.72
CA ARG A 70 15.23 -15.27 3.94
C ARG A 70 14.71 -13.86 4.18
N VAL A 71 13.38 -13.66 4.19
CA VAL A 71 12.77 -12.35 4.39
C VAL A 71 12.95 -11.89 5.84
N VAL A 72 12.83 -12.81 6.80
CA VAL A 72 13.12 -12.50 8.22
C VAL A 72 14.57 -12.03 8.40
N LYS A 73 15.55 -12.73 7.80
CA LYS A 73 16.95 -12.29 7.84
C LYS A 73 17.15 -10.92 7.22
N TRP A 74 16.54 -10.67 6.07
CA TRP A 74 16.57 -9.37 5.39
C TRP A 74 15.99 -8.25 6.28
N TRP A 75 14.93 -8.50 7.05
CA TRP A 75 14.39 -7.55 8.01
C TRP A 75 15.41 -7.14 9.08
N TYR A 76 16.24 -8.08 9.56
CA TYR A 76 17.27 -7.76 10.54
C TYR A 76 18.38 -6.84 10.00
N GLU A 77 18.51 -6.71 8.69
CA GLU A 77 19.46 -5.81 8.01
C GLU A 77 18.88 -4.40 7.81
N GLN A 78 17.56 -4.20 8.05
CA GLN A 78 16.92 -2.90 7.89
C GLN A 78 17.20 -1.96 9.06
N SER A 79 16.84 -0.66 8.90
CA SER A 79 17.00 0.35 9.96
C SER A 79 16.25 -0.03 11.25
N VAL A 80 16.67 0.55 12.36
CA VAL A 80 15.98 0.34 13.66
C VAL A 80 14.53 0.79 13.58
N GLU A 81 14.27 1.89 12.88
CA GLU A 81 12.94 2.47 12.69
C GLU A 81 12.04 1.51 11.90
N ALA A 82 12.52 0.99 10.78
CA ALA A 82 11.79 0.01 9.97
C ALA A 82 11.47 -1.26 10.78
N ARG A 83 12.43 -1.77 11.54
CA ARG A 83 12.25 -2.98 12.35
C ARG A 83 11.24 -2.85 13.49
N LYS A 84 10.80 -1.64 13.85
CA LYS A 84 9.73 -1.48 14.85
C LYS A 84 8.44 -2.19 14.46
N VAL A 85 8.19 -2.39 13.17
CA VAL A 85 7.03 -3.15 12.69
C VAL A 85 7.03 -4.60 13.17
N LEU A 86 8.21 -5.19 13.41
CA LEU A 86 8.36 -6.56 13.92
C LEU A 86 8.04 -6.71 15.41
N ILE A 87 7.98 -5.61 16.16
CA ILE A 87 7.76 -5.66 17.62
C ILE A 87 6.26 -5.76 17.89
N PRO A 88 5.75 -6.83 18.50
CA PRO A 88 4.34 -6.93 18.84
C PRO A 88 3.86 -5.77 19.72
N ASN A 89 2.65 -5.28 19.47
CA ASN A 89 2.01 -4.23 20.25
C ASN A 89 0.59 -4.66 20.61
N PRO A 90 0.11 -4.40 21.83
CA PRO A 90 -1.29 -4.68 22.21
C PRO A 90 -2.34 -3.97 21.35
N ALA A 91 -1.94 -2.92 20.62
CA ALA A 91 -2.78 -2.21 19.65
C ALA A 91 -2.76 -2.82 18.24
N ASP A 92 -1.95 -3.87 18.00
CA ASP A 92 -1.97 -4.57 16.71
C ASP A 92 -3.34 -5.22 16.50
N ILE A 93 -3.89 -5.06 15.30
CA ILE A 93 -5.25 -5.51 14.98
C ILE A 93 -5.24 -6.84 14.22
N SER A 94 -6.38 -7.54 14.20
CA SER A 94 -6.55 -8.72 13.37
C SER A 94 -6.43 -8.37 11.88
N LEU A 95 -5.62 -9.12 11.13
CA LEU A 95 -5.54 -9.00 9.69
C LEU A 95 -6.90 -9.28 9.01
N TYR A 96 -7.67 -10.17 9.60
CA TYR A 96 -8.95 -10.63 9.03
C TYR A 96 -10.08 -9.61 9.16
N GLY A 97 -9.84 -8.48 9.83
CA GLY A 97 -10.70 -7.29 9.87
C GLY A 97 -10.26 -6.15 8.95
N VAL A 98 -9.23 -6.35 8.12
CA VAL A 98 -8.63 -5.27 7.29
C VAL A 98 -9.65 -4.66 6.31
N GLY A 99 -10.55 -5.47 5.77
CA GLY A 99 -11.58 -5.02 4.84
C GLY A 99 -12.48 -3.93 5.44
N ASP A 100 -12.92 -4.13 6.68
CA ASP A 100 -13.75 -3.15 7.40
C ASP A 100 -12.98 -1.85 7.65
N GLN A 101 -11.68 -1.95 8.02
CA GLN A 101 -10.83 -0.79 8.26
C GLN A 101 -10.64 0.05 6.99
N ILE A 102 -10.39 -0.60 5.86
CA ILE A 102 -10.24 0.09 4.57
C ILE A 102 -11.57 0.72 4.14
N GLN A 103 -12.69 0.00 4.25
CA GLN A 103 -14.01 0.52 3.89
C GLN A 103 -14.38 1.74 4.75
N GLU A 104 -14.14 1.70 6.06
CA GLU A 104 -14.42 2.83 6.95
C GLU A 104 -13.52 4.04 6.63
N PHE A 105 -12.25 3.80 6.26
CA PHE A 105 -11.36 4.86 5.82
C PHE A 105 -11.91 5.60 4.60
N PHE A 106 -12.33 4.89 3.56
CA PHE A 106 -12.92 5.52 2.37
C PHE A 106 -14.26 6.19 2.66
N LYS A 107 -15.11 5.56 3.46
CA LYS A 107 -16.39 6.11 3.90
C LYS A 107 -16.23 7.41 4.69
N SER A 108 -15.22 7.49 5.59
CA SER A 108 -14.92 8.70 6.35
C SER A 108 -14.54 9.89 5.47
N LYS A 109 -14.03 9.61 4.26
CA LYS A 109 -13.66 10.60 3.25
C LYS A 109 -14.77 10.87 2.23
N GLY A 110 -15.90 10.17 2.31
CA GLY A 110 -16.99 10.28 1.34
C GLY A 110 -16.65 9.73 -0.05
N ILE A 111 -15.66 8.80 -0.14
CA ILE A 111 -15.18 8.24 -1.41
C ILE A 111 -15.79 6.84 -1.60
N ASP A 112 -16.37 6.59 -2.78
CA ASP A 112 -16.82 5.26 -3.19
C ASP A 112 -15.62 4.40 -3.59
N ILE A 113 -15.28 3.42 -2.78
CA ILE A 113 -14.13 2.53 -2.95
C ILE A 113 -14.11 1.79 -4.30
N LYS A 114 -15.29 1.56 -4.91
CA LYS A 114 -15.40 0.92 -6.23
C LYS A 114 -15.08 1.86 -7.41
N LYS A 115 -15.01 3.17 -7.13
CA LYS A 115 -14.69 4.25 -8.09
C LYS A 115 -13.33 4.88 -7.79
N VAL A 116 -12.37 4.06 -7.46
CA VAL A 116 -10.99 4.46 -7.18
C VAL A 116 -10.05 3.64 -8.05
N ASP A 117 -9.05 4.27 -8.61
CA ASP A 117 -7.93 3.59 -9.26
C ASP A 117 -6.90 3.20 -8.22
N TRP A 118 -6.64 1.90 -8.11
CA TRP A 118 -5.75 1.33 -7.12
C TRP A 118 -4.37 1.06 -7.70
N TYR A 119 -3.36 1.52 -7.01
CA TYR A 119 -1.97 1.35 -7.39
C TYR A 119 -1.19 0.58 -6.33
N ASP A 120 -0.44 -0.40 -6.78
CA ASP A 120 0.61 -1.05 -5.99
C ASP A 120 1.87 -1.23 -6.83
N ARG A 121 2.94 -1.68 -6.22
CA ARG A 121 4.20 -1.89 -6.92
C ARG A 121 4.43 -3.36 -7.25
N ASN A 122 4.61 -3.65 -8.56
CA ASN A 122 4.83 -4.99 -9.11
C ASN A 122 3.65 -5.96 -8.88
N CYS A 123 2.44 -5.47 -8.72
CA CYS A 123 1.25 -6.25 -8.38
C CYS A 123 1.46 -7.10 -7.10
N PHE A 124 2.28 -6.61 -6.18
CA PHE A 124 2.72 -7.40 -5.03
C PHE A 124 1.73 -7.33 -3.87
N ASP A 125 1.22 -6.14 -3.59
CA ASP A 125 0.44 -5.86 -2.39
C ASP A 125 -1.02 -6.25 -2.55
N LEU A 126 -1.66 -5.80 -3.62
CA LEU A 126 -3.04 -6.15 -3.94
C LEU A 126 -3.23 -7.66 -4.12
N SER A 127 -2.24 -8.38 -4.67
CA SER A 127 -2.32 -9.83 -4.81
C SER A 127 -2.41 -10.58 -3.47
N LYS A 128 -1.76 -10.06 -2.42
CA LYS A 128 -1.83 -10.64 -1.07
C LYS A 128 -3.15 -10.34 -0.37
N LEU A 129 -3.68 -9.14 -0.56
CA LEU A 129 -5.01 -8.83 -0.07
C LEU A 129 -6.09 -9.60 -0.83
N GLN A 130 -5.93 -9.79 -2.14
CA GLN A 130 -6.84 -10.63 -2.91
C GLN A 130 -6.85 -12.06 -2.36
N TYR A 131 -5.67 -12.65 -2.13
CA TYR A 131 -5.57 -13.97 -1.50
C TYR A 131 -6.27 -14.02 -0.14
N LEU A 132 -6.07 -13.00 0.70
CA LEU A 132 -6.74 -12.88 2.00
C LEU A 132 -8.26 -12.87 1.85
N PHE A 133 -8.81 -12.07 0.95
CA PHE A 133 -10.25 -11.97 0.76
C PHE A 133 -10.83 -13.28 0.18
N GLU A 134 -10.25 -13.79 -0.90
CA GLU A 134 -10.80 -14.92 -1.63
C GLU A 134 -10.55 -16.25 -0.92
N GLU A 135 -9.31 -16.50 -0.45
CA GLU A 135 -8.91 -17.81 0.09
C GLU A 135 -9.10 -17.93 1.62
N ASP A 136 -8.73 -16.87 2.38
CA ASP A 136 -8.82 -16.95 3.84
C ASP A 136 -10.21 -16.58 4.38
N LEU A 137 -10.88 -15.60 3.72
CA LEU A 137 -12.17 -15.07 4.17
C LEU A 137 -13.36 -15.59 3.35
N ASN A 138 -13.14 -16.18 2.19
CA ASN A 138 -14.17 -16.58 1.22
C ASN A 138 -15.12 -15.40 0.89
N GLN A 139 -14.52 -14.25 0.58
CA GLN A 139 -15.21 -12.99 0.27
C GLN A 139 -14.68 -12.40 -1.04
N ASP A 140 -15.49 -11.59 -1.72
CA ASP A 140 -15.04 -10.81 -2.85
C ASP A 140 -14.11 -9.68 -2.40
N VAL A 141 -13.18 -9.28 -3.28
CA VAL A 141 -12.34 -8.08 -3.05
C VAL A 141 -13.19 -6.82 -2.95
N ILE A 142 -12.75 -5.91 -2.10
CA ILE A 142 -13.48 -4.65 -1.80
C ILE A 142 -13.33 -3.57 -2.88
N TRP A 143 -12.38 -3.73 -3.80
CA TRP A 143 -12.16 -2.81 -4.94
C TRP A 143 -12.75 -3.35 -6.25
N ASN A 144 -12.69 -2.53 -7.30
CA ASN A 144 -12.98 -2.98 -8.66
C ASN A 144 -11.69 -3.48 -9.31
N TYR A 145 -11.60 -4.76 -9.65
CA TYR A 145 -10.39 -5.38 -10.22
C TYR A 145 -9.96 -4.77 -11.57
N HIS A 146 -10.88 -4.13 -12.31
CA HIS A 146 -10.53 -3.39 -13.54
C HIS A 146 -9.76 -2.10 -13.28
N ASN A 147 -9.78 -1.60 -12.05
CA ASN A 147 -9.16 -0.35 -11.65
C ASN A 147 -7.90 -0.60 -10.80
N THR A 148 -7.13 -1.65 -11.12
CA THR A 148 -5.86 -1.96 -10.45
C THR A 148 -4.69 -1.81 -11.42
N PHE A 149 -3.64 -1.11 -11.00
CA PHE A 149 -2.52 -0.71 -11.84
C PHE A 149 -1.18 -0.93 -11.13
N ASP A 150 -0.19 -1.43 -11.89
CA ASP A 150 1.19 -1.49 -11.42
C ASP A 150 1.91 -0.17 -11.66
N VAL A 151 2.36 0.46 -10.57
CA VAL A 151 3.09 1.72 -10.56
C VAL A 151 4.35 1.67 -11.42
N ALA A 152 5.14 0.59 -11.33
CA ALA A 152 6.40 0.48 -12.06
C ALA A 152 6.19 0.36 -13.57
N THR A 153 5.14 -0.33 -13.99
CA THR A 153 4.73 -0.45 -15.40
C THR A 153 4.23 0.89 -15.93
N ALA A 154 3.38 1.60 -15.15
CA ALA A 154 2.86 2.91 -15.54
C ALA A 154 4.01 3.92 -15.81
N PHE A 155 5.03 3.96 -14.96
CA PHE A 155 6.19 4.86 -15.16
C PHE A 155 6.97 4.54 -16.43
N ARG A 156 7.15 3.26 -16.78
CA ARG A 156 7.79 2.86 -18.03
C ARG A 156 7.06 3.38 -19.26
N PHE A 157 5.72 3.25 -19.28
CA PHE A 157 4.92 3.76 -20.39
C PHE A 157 4.98 5.27 -20.53
N LEU A 158 5.17 5.99 -19.43
CA LEU A 158 5.35 7.44 -19.40
C LEU A 158 6.80 7.89 -19.69
N GLY A 159 7.72 6.95 -19.93
CA GLY A 159 9.13 7.26 -20.26
C GLY A 159 10.02 7.53 -19.04
N PHE A 160 9.55 7.22 -17.84
CA PHE A 160 10.33 7.35 -16.61
C PHE A 160 11.04 6.04 -16.23
N ASP A 161 12.02 6.16 -15.36
CA ASP A 161 12.54 5.00 -14.63
C ASP A 161 11.49 4.47 -13.64
N ARG A 162 11.77 3.31 -13.03
CA ARG A 162 10.82 2.66 -12.09
C ARG A 162 10.47 3.48 -10.84
N TYR A 163 11.11 4.62 -10.62
CA TYR A 163 10.92 5.50 -9.48
C TYR A 163 10.49 6.92 -9.89
N ALA A 164 10.29 7.17 -11.17
CA ALA A 164 9.98 8.50 -11.74
C ALA A 164 10.94 9.60 -11.24
N GLY A 165 12.21 9.23 -10.99
CA GLY A 165 13.23 10.13 -10.47
C GLY A 165 12.95 10.69 -9.06
N VAL A 166 12.08 10.05 -8.27
CA VAL A 166 11.76 10.41 -6.87
C VAL A 166 12.28 9.33 -5.94
N ARG A 167 13.02 9.72 -4.91
CA ARG A 167 13.60 8.82 -3.91
C ARG A 167 12.97 9.06 -2.54
N VAL A 168 12.96 8.06 -1.68
CA VAL A 168 12.50 8.22 -0.29
C VAL A 168 13.33 9.27 0.45
N SER A 169 14.64 9.36 0.15
CA SER A 169 15.54 10.38 0.71
C SER A 169 15.17 11.83 0.37
N ASP A 170 14.30 12.05 -0.63
CA ASP A 170 13.85 13.39 -1.01
C ASP A 170 12.81 13.93 -0.02
N PHE A 171 12.30 13.08 0.88
CA PHE A 171 11.29 13.42 1.88
C PHE A 171 11.89 13.34 3.29
N PRO A 172 12.18 14.47 3.94
CA PRO A 172 12.67 14.49 5.32
C PRO A 172 11.72 13.75 6.27
N GLY A 173 12.25 12.85 7.08
CA GLY A 173 11.44 12.05 8.01
C GLY A 173 10.79 10.80 7.42
N ALA A 174 10.89 10.57 6.11
CA ALA A 174 10.43 9.32 5.52
C ALA A 174 11.28 8.14 6.01
N ILE A 175 10.60 7.05 6.37
CA ILE A 175 11.21 5.81 6.86
C ILE A 175 11.02 4.75 5.77
N TYR A 176 12.10 4.24 5.23
CA TYR A 176 12.09 3.10 4.32
C TYR A 176 11.49 1.88 5.00
N HIS A 177 10.66 1.12 4.29
CA HIS A 177 9.95 -0.05 4.82
C HIS A 177 9.00 0.31 5.99
N ASN A 178 8.42 1.49 5.90
CA ASN A 178 7.18 1.84 6.59
C ASN A 178 6.08 1.91 5.53
N ALA A 179 5.12 1.00 5.58
CA ALA A 179 4.12 0.84 4.53
C ALA A 179 3.40 2.15 4.16
N LEU A 180 3.06 3.01 5.14
CA LEU A 180 2.40 4.28 4.85
C LEU A 180 3.34 5.29 4.17
N HIS A 181 4.62 5.33 4.58
CA HIS A 181 5.61 6.20 3.95
C HIS A 181 5.92 5.73 2.53
N ASP A 182 6.05 4.42 2.31
CA ASP A 182 6.34 3.88 0.98
C ASP A 182 5.14 4.08 0.03
N ALA A 183 3.90 3.90 0.50
CA ALA A 183 2.68 4.26 -0.23
C ALA A 183 2.63 5.76 -0.58
N ALA A 184 2.97 6.64 0.37
CA ALA A 184 3.00 8.09 0.14
C ALA A 184 4.08 8.49 -0.88
N VAL A 185 5.25 7.86 -0.84
CA VAL A 185 6.32 8.11 -1.83
C VAL A 185 5.89 7.65 -3.23
N ASP A 186 5.27 6.47 -3.36
CA ASP A 186 4.75 6.01 -4.65
C ASP A 186 3.62 6.92 -5.17
N HIS A 187 2.79 7.44 -4.29
CA HIS A 187 1.79 8.44 -4.63
C HIS A 187 2.41 9.72 -5.20
N MET A 188 3.46 10.26 -4.54
CA MET A 188 4.21 11.42 -5.04
C MET A 188 4.91 11.13 -6.38
N ARG A 189 5.38 9.90 -6.61
CA ARG A 189 5.93 9.46 -7.91
C ARG A 189 4.89 9.50 -9.02
N ILE A 190 3.67 9.03 -8.74
CA ILE A 190 2.55 9.08 -9.69
C ILE A 190 2.24 10.54 -10.04
N PHE A 191 2.11 11.42 -9.05
CA PHE A 191 1.86 12.84 -9.31
C PHE A 191 2.96 13.48 -10.15
N LYS A 192 4.22 13.21 -9.84
CA LYS A 192 5.32 13.71 -10.65
C LYS A 192 5.22 13.23 -12.09
N ALA A 193 4.95 11.94 -12.30
CA ALA A 193 4.86 11.38 -13.64
C ALA A 193 3.69 11.94 -14.46
N LEU A 194 2.57 12.26 -13.81
CA LEU A 194 1.37 12.79 -14.48
C LEU A 194 1.45 14.29 -14.76
N HIS A 195 2.19 15.06 -13.94
CA HIS A 195 2.26 16.53 -14.02
C HIS A 195 3.63 17.05 -14.48
N SER A 196 4.56 16.15 -14.89
CA SER A 196 5.80 16.57 -15.56
C SER A 196 5.49 16.97 -16.99
N GLU A 197 5.78 18.23 -17.33
CA GLU A 197 5.74 18.76 -18.71
C GLU A 197 6.89 18.22 -19.54
#